data_8d4b2666646b4ca27e4b7cb57df42a85
#
_entry.id   8d4b2666646b4ca27e4b7cb57df42a85
#
_cell.length_a   1.000
_cell.length_b   1.000
_cell.length_c   1.000
_cell.angle_alpha   90.00
_cell.angle_beta   90.00
_cell.angle_gamma   90.00
#
_symmetry.space_group_name_H-M   'P 1'
#
loop_
_entity.id
_entity.type
_entity.pdbx_description
1 polymer ?
#
loop_
_entity_poly.entity_id
_entity_poly.type
_entity_poly.pdbx_seq_one_letter_code
_entity_poly.pdbx_strand_id
1 'polypeptide(L)'
;MARTNGTRATLDAVAAAAGVSKATVSKVLNGRPGVSGETRERVREAMRRVGYAPTTGPRDPAPAGTVQVVFDTLTNPYALHVLGGVLAGADELGAEVVTSVLRPDGGARVRPPGPAWLEQLSARGRAGLILVTSELTAEEITACHRLGLGLVVVDPLNPLDESLVSVGATNWAGGVQATEHLLSLGHRRIGYASGQDRSVPARERLHGYREALESAGVRPDPELVRFEAFAPDAGRRMTEALLDLAEPPTAVFAGSDSIAMGVLAAARGRRLRVPGDLSVVGFDDTFGTLWTDPPLTTVHQPLRDMGRVALRTTLQLARGETPDSHHVQLATRLLVRGSTAPPRRR
;
A
#
# COMPACT_ATOMS: atom_id res chain seq x y z
N MET A 1 51.10 -3.58 -26.89
CA MET A 1 50.68 -4.22 -25.62
C MET A 1 49.49 -5.11 -25.93
N ALA A 2 49.68 -6.41 -25.86
CA ALA A 2 48.70 -7.44 -26.26
C ALA A 2 47.61 -7.53 -25.16
N ARG A 3 46.35 -7.47 -25.56
CA ARG A 3 45.18 -7.78 -24.72
C ARG A 3 45.16 -9.27 -24.45
N THR A 4 45.44 -9.73 -23.23
CA THR A 4 45.24 -11.10 -22.80
C THR A 4 43.74 -11.40 -22.75
N ASN A 5 43.24 -12.21 -23.69
CA ASN A 5 41.93 -12.83 -23.68
C ASN A 5 41.85 -13.76 -22.42
N GLY A 6 41.21 -13.35 -21.35
CA GLY A 6 40.90 -14.20 -20.21
C GLY A 6 39.92 -15.31 -20.63
N THR A 7 40.41 -16.52 -20.82
CA THR A 7 39.64 -17.73 -21.13
C THR A 7 38.67 -17.99 -19.97
N ARG A 8 37.37 -17.83 -20.21
CA ARG A 8 36.30 -18.08 -19.24
C ARG A 8 36.38 -19.51 -18.72
N ALA A 9 36.50 -19.74 -17.41
CA ALA A 9 36.58 -21.07 -16.83
C ALA A 9 35.38 -21.94 -17.27
N THR A 10 35.63 -23.19 -17.66
CA THR A 10 34.60 -24.10 -18.21
C THR A 10 34.31 -25.26 -17.25
N LEU A 11 33.16 -25.92 -17.42
CA LEU A 11 32.83 -27.15 -16.68
C LEU A 11 33.90 -28.23 -16.84
N ASP A 12 34.55 -28.30 -18.02
CA ASP A 12 35.63 -29.24 -18.27
C ASP A 12 36.88 -28.92 -17.48
N ALA A 13 37.18 -27.64 -17.28
CA ALA A 13 38.29 -27.21 -16.40
C ALA A 13 38.04 -27.57 -14.92
N VAL A 14 36.79 -27.46 -14.47
CA VAL A 14 36.38 -27.88 -13.09
C VAL A 14 36.50 -29.41 -12.96
N ALA A 15 36.04 -30.17 -13.94
CA ALA A 15 36.08 -31.62 -13.95
C ALA A 15 37.53 -32.12 -13.87
N ALA A 16 38.43 -31.54 -14.68
CA ALA A 16 39.85 -31.84 -14.67
C ALA A 16 40.49 -31.47 -13.32
N ALA A 17 40.18 -30.30 -12.79
CA ALA A 17 40.74 -29.85 -11.52
C ALA A 17 40.25 -30.65 -10.29
N ALA A 18 39.03 -31.19 -10.34
CA ALA A 18 38.42 -32.01 -9.29
C ALA A 18 38.74 -33.54 -9.44
N GLY A 19 39.31 -33.97 -10.59
CA GLY A 19 39.54 -35.38 -10.88
C GLY A 19 38.27 -36.21 -11.02
N VAL A 20 37.22 -35.64 -11.61
CA VAL A 20 35.91 -36.30 -11.78
C VAL A 20 35.35 -36.06 -13.19
N SER A 21 34.32 -36.83 -13.61
CA SER A 21 33.66 -36.59 -14.88
C SER A 21 32.88 -35.31 -14.89
N LYS A 22 32.67 -34.71 -16.11
CA LYS A 22 31.78 -33.55 -16.32
C LYS A 22 30.34 -33.82 -15.83
N ALA A 23 29.87 -35.07 -15.97
CA ALA A 23 28.58 -35.50 -15.46
C ALA A 23 28.51 -35.46 -13.93
N THR A 24 29.61 -35.77 -13.22
CA THR A 24 29.72 -35.67 -11.75
C THR A 24 29.69 -34.21 -11.32
N VAL A 25 30.44 -33.32 -11.98
CA VAL A 25 30.37 -31.88 -11.75
C VAL A 25 28.95 -31.35 -11.92
N SER A 26 28.28 -31.73 -13.03
CA SER A 26 26.88 -31.34 -13.28
C SER A 26 25.92 -31.85 -12.20
N LYS A 27 26.09 -33.08 -11.68
CA LYS A 27 25.28 -33.60 -10.57
C LYS A 27 25.49 -32.82 -9.28
N VAL A 28 26.73 -32.43 -8.97
CA VAL A 28 27.06 -31.60 -7.79
C VAL A 28 26.42 -30.23 -7.91
N LEU A 29 26.54 -29.57 -9.06
CA LEU A 29 25.97 -28.26 -9.34
C LEU A 29 24.45 -28.24 -9.22
N ASN A 30 23.79 -29.30 -9.67
CA ASN A 30 22.32 -29.40 -9.67
C ASN A 30 21.77 -30.10 -8.41
N GLY A 31 22.59 -30.31 -7.37
CA GLY A 31 22.14 -30.91 -6.12
C GLY A 31 21.65 -32.36 -6.21
N ARG A 32 21.89 -33.06 -7.35
CA ARG A 32 21.34 -34.40 -7.59
C ARG A 32 21.96 -35.45 -6.66
N PRO A 33 21.19 -36.47 -6.22
CA PRO A 33 21.71 -37.57 -5.41
C PRO A 33 22.70 -38.44 -6.18
N GLY A 34 23.50 -39.26 -5.47
CA GLY A 34 24.46 -40.19 -6.07
C GLY A 34 25.90 -39.65 -6.20
N VAL A 35 26.26 -38.62 -5.43
CA VAL A 35 27.63 -38.12 -5.29
C VAL A 35 27.94 -38.03 -3.79
N SER A 36 29.10 -38.61 -3.35
CA SER A 36 29.51 -38.57 -1.97
C SER A 36 29.80 -37.14 -1.47
N GLY A 37 29.70 -36.90 -0.16
CA GLY A 37 30.03 -35.63 0.46
C GLY A 37 31.45 -35.15 0.15
N GLU A 38 32.40 -36.05 0.22
CA GLU A 38 33.82 -35.79 -0.10
C GLU A 38 33.99 -35.33 -1.55
N THR A 39 33.35 -36.01 -2.49
CA THR A 39 33.41 -35.62 -3.91
C THR A 39 32.74 -34.29 -4.15
N ARG A 40 31.65 -33.97 -3.43
CA ARG A 40 31.01 -32.66 -3.50
C ARG A 40 31.92 -31.53 -3.07
N GLU A 41 32.67 -31.75 -1.97
CA GLU A 41 33.59 -30.74 -1.46
C GLU A 41 34.79 -30.54 -2.39
N ARG A 42 35.36 -31.61 -2.94
CA ARG A 42 36.42 -31.53 -3.96
C ARG A 42 35.99 -30.75 -5.20
N VAL A 43 34.78 -30.94 -5.66
CA VAL A 43 34.23 -30.19 -6.82
C VAL A 43 34.07 -28.71 -6.46
N ARG A 44 33.56 -28.36 -5.26
CA ARG A 44 33.45 -26.98 -4.79
C ARG A 44 34.80 -26.28 -4.69
N GLU A 45 35.80 -26.96 -4.15
CA GLU A 45 37.17 -26.45 -4.05
C GLU A 45 37.79 -26.22 -5.44
N ALA A 46 37.61 -27.16 -6.37
CA ALA A 46 38.03 -27.01 -7.75
C ALA A 46 37.37 -25.81 -8.44
N MET A 47 36.09 -25.57 -8.20
CA MET A 47 35.36 -24.39 -8.73
C MET A 47 35.99 -23.09 -8.24
N ARG A 48 36.25 -22.97 -6.93
CA ARG A 48 36.95 -21.80 -6.34
C ARG A 48 38.32 -21.58 -6.98
N ARG A 49 39.12 -22.66 -7.08
CA ARG A 49 40.46 -22.59 -7.63
C ARG A 49 40.57 -22.18 -9.08
N VAL A 50 39.62 -22.64 -9.93
CA VAL A 50 39.60 -22.29 -11.37
C VAL A 50 38.84 -21.04 -11.69
N GLY A 51 38.22 -20.38 -10.67
CA GLY A 51 37.40 -19.21 -10.85
C GLY A 51 36.11 -19.48 -11.62
N TYR A 52 35.59 -20.71 -11.56
CA TYR A 52 34.35 -21.08 -12.26
C TYR A 52 33.14 -20.63 -11.44
N ALA A 53 32.43 -19.62 -11.93
CA ALA A 53 31.08 -19.29 -11.47
C ALA A 53 30.09 -20.04 -12.36
N PRO A 54 29.24 -20.93 -11.79
CA PRO A 54 28.22 -21.62 -12.58
C PRO A 54 27.27 -20.60 -13.20
N THR A 55 27.12 -20.68 -14.52
CA THR A 55 26.07 -19.93 -15.23
C THR A 55 24.68 -20.54 -14.96
N THR A 56 24.66 -21.73 -14.32
CA THR A 56 23.48 -22.45 -13.85
C THR A 56 23.86 -23.07 -12.49
N GLY A 57 23.78 -22.30 -11.41
CA GLY A 57 23.62 -22.82 -10.04
C GLY A 57 22.25 -23.51 -9.89
N PRO A 58 21.93 -24.13 -8.71
CA PRO A 58 20.52 -24.35 -8.41
C PRO A 58 19.86 -23.02 -8.73
N ARG A 59 19.04 -22.99 -9.77
CA ARG A 59 18.24 -21.81 -10.04
C ARG A 59 17.46 -21.60 -8.76
N ASP A 60 17.71 -20.51 -8.06
CA ASP A 60 16.64 -19.91 -7.27
C ASP A 60 15.40 -19.99 -8.15
N PRO A 61 14.27 -20.53 -7.67
CA PRO A 61 13.09 -20.66 -8.49
C PRO A 61 12.96 -19.35 -9.25
N ALA A 62 12.84 -19.45 -10.59
CA ALA A 62 12.85 -18.27 -11.44
C ALA A 62 11.93 -17.24 -10.75
N PRO A 63 12.39 -15.99 -10.56
CA PRO A 63 11.65 -15.04 -9.73
C PRO A 63 10.21 -15.06 -10.19
N ALA A 64 9.26 -15.06 -9.27
CA ALA A 64 7.82 -15.21 -9.55
C ALA A 64 7.31 -14.12 -10.50
N GLY A 65 8.19 -13.24 -10.92
CA GLY A 65 8.01 -12.13 -11.85
C GLY A 65 8.41 -10.80 -11.21
N THR A 66 8.57 -9.78 -12.04
CA THR A 66 8.80 -8.41 -11.58
C THR A 66 7.49 -7.63 -11.62
N VAL A 67 7.02 -7.15 -10.46
CA VAL A 67 5.78 -6.37 -10.35
C VAL A 67 6.11 -4.88 -10.26
N GLN A 68 5.41 -4.08 -11.06
CA GLN A 68 5.48 -2.62 -10.98
C GLN A 68 4.48 -2.14 -9.95
N VAL A 69 4.92 -1.35 -8.96
CA VAL A 69 4.06 -0.70 -7.98
C VAL A 69 4.10 0.81 -8.17
N VAL A 70 2.95 1.43 -8.28
CA VAL A 70 2.82 2.85 -8.61
C VAL A 70 2.02 3.55 -7.52
N PHE A 71 2.59 4.61 -6.99
CA PHE A 71 1.98 5.47 -5.98
C PHE A 71 1.71 6.86 -6.55
N ASP A 72 0.72 7.54 -6.02
CA ASP A 72 0.54 8.97 -6.22
C ASP A 72 1.67 9.76 -5.55
N THR A 73 2.06 9.34 -4.34
CA THR A 73 3.16 9.90 -3.57
C THR A 73 3.76 8.85 -2.63
N LEU A 74 5.02 9.00 -2.27
CA LEU A 74 5.69 8.24 -1.19
C LEU A 74 5.99 9.11 0.03
N THR A 75 5.45 10.32 0.09
CA THR A 75 5.69 11.26 1.21
C THR A 75 4.70 11.08 2.36
N ASN A 76 3.67 10.27 2.21
CA ASN A 76 2.71 9.99 3.25
C ASN A 76 2.94 8.59 3.90
N PRO A 77 2.64 8.43 5.20
CA PRO A 77 2.83 7.17 5.91
C PRO A 77 1.97 6.01 5.37
N TYR A 78 0.78 6.28 4.84
CA TYR A 78 -0.12 5.30 4.23
C TYR A 78 0.60 4.53 3.11
N ALA A 79 1.17 5.26 2.15
CA ALA A 79 1.90 4.67 1.02
C ALA A 79 3.07 3.79 1.47
N LEU A 80 3.81 4.23 2.50
CA LEU A 80 4.94 3.47 3.06
C LEU A 80 4.50 2.17 3.74
N HIS A 81 3.35 2.16 4.42
CA HIS A 81 2.80 0.94 5.02
C HIS A 81 2.35 -0.07 3.96
N VAL A 82 1.64 0.39 2.91
CA VAL A 82 1.24 -0.47 1.78
C VAL A 82 2.48 -1.03 1.08
N LEU A 83 3.47 -0.17 0.77
CA LEU A 83 4.74 -0.62 0.17
C LEU A 83 5.45 -1.65 1.04
N GLY A 84 5.51 -1.44 2.35
CA GLY A 84 6.09 -2.40 3.28
C GLY A 84 5.41 -3.77 3.24
N GLY A 85 4.10 -3.81 3.01
CA GLY A 85 3.35 -5.05 2.79
C GLY A 85 3.66 -5.72 1.46
N VAL A 86 3.74 -4.93 0.38
CA VAL A 86 4.13 -5.44 -0.95
C VAL A 86 5.52 -6.05 -0.91
N LEU A 87 6.50 -5.36 -0.29
CA LEU A 87 7.88 -5.87 -0.19
C LEU A 87 7.96 -7.15 0.65
N ALA A 88 7.23 -7.23 1.76
CA ALA A 88 7.16 -8.45 2.55
C ALA A 88 6.57 -9.63 1.77
N GLY A 89 5.48 -9.38 1.01
CA GLY A 89 4.91 -10.39 0.12
C GLY A 89 5.85 -10.79 -1.03
N ALA A 90 6.66 -9.85 -1.52
CA ALA A 90 7.64 -10.11 -2.57
C ALA A 90 8.76 -11.05 -2.07
N ASP A 91 9.25 -10.82 -0.86
CA ASP A 91 10.24 -11.69 -0.21
C ASP A 91 9.67 -13.12 -0.02
N GLU A 92 8.43 -13.22 0.50
CA GLU A 92 7.74 -14.50 0.70
C GLU A 92 7.55 -15.31 -0.61
N LEU A 93 7.30 -14.63 -1.73
CA LEU A 93 6.93 -15.24 -3.01
C LEU A 93 8.09 -15.29 -4.01
N GLY A 94 9.27 -14.77 -3.67
CA GLY A 94 10.42 -14.70 -4.57
C GLY A 94 10.17 -13.78 -5.78
N ALA A 95 9.41 -12.70 -5.60
CA ALA A 95 9.13 -11.72 -6.65
C ALA A 95 10.04 -10.49 -6.52
N GLU A 96 10.26 -9.78 -7.62
CA GLU A 96 10.91 -8.48 -7.61
C GLU A 96 9.88 -7.35 -7.67
N VAL A 97 10.18 -6.23 -7.01
CA VAL A 97 9.32 -5.04 -6.99
C VAL A 97 10.07 -3.84 -7.52
N VAL A 98 9.45 -3.16 -8.47
CA VAL A 98 9.91 -1.86 -8.98
C VAL A 98 8.86 -0.82 -8.62
N THR A 99 9.27 0.24 -7.92
CA THR A 99 8.37 1.33 -7.50
C THR A 99 8.49 2.54 -8.41
N SER A 100 7.37 3.21 -8.64
CA SER A 100 7.30 4.50 -9.32
C SER A 100 6.33 5.42 -8.60
N VAL A 101 6.54 6.72 -8.76
CA VAL A 101 5.61 7.76 -8.30
C VAL A 101 5.06 8.47 -9.54
N LEU A 102 3.75 8.59 -9.62
CA LEU A 102 3.09 9.34 -10.68
C LEU A 102 3.35 10.83 -10.47
N ARG A 103 3.82 11.50 -11.51
CA ARG A 103 3.88 12.96 -11.49
C ARG A 103 2.49 13.49 -11.80
N PRO A 104 1.96 14.47 -11.04
CA PRO A 104 0.72 15.13 -11.41
C PRO A 104 0.90 15.75 -12.81
N ASP A 105 0.09 15.35 -13.77
CA ASP A 105 -0.14 16.15 -14.97
C ASP A 105 -0.60 17.52 -14.47
N GLY A 106 -0.18 18.64 -15.02
CA GLY A 106 -0.47 20.00 -14.55
C GLY A 106 -1.94 20.33 -14.20
N GLY A 107 -2.79 19.32 -13.96
CA GLY A 107 -4.14 19.33 -13.44
C GLY A 107 -4.34 18.16 -12.48
N ALA A 108 -4.29 18.36 -11.24
CA ALA A 108 -4.86 17.65 -10.06
C ALA A 108 -5.25 16.15 -10.12
N ARG A 109 -5.07 15.41 -11.22
CA ARG A 109 -5.42 13.99 -11.36
C ARG A 109 -4.17 13.13 -11.38
N VAL A 110 -4.12 12.17 -10.47
CA VAL A 110 -3.05 11.14 -10.39
C VAL A 110 -3.47 9.97 -11.26
N ARG A 111 -2.94 9.89 -12.48
CA ARG A 111 -3.28 8.84 -13.44
C ARG A 111 -2.01 8.20 -14.02
N PRO A 112 -2.04 6.91 -14.36
CA PRO A 112 -1.01 6.28 -15.17
C PRO A 112 -0.81 7.03 -16.50
N PRO A 113 0.40 6.98 -17.09
CA PRO A 113 0.70 7.67 -18.34
C PRO A 113 0.01 7.12 -19.60
N GLY A 114 -1.01 6.26 -19.45
CA GLY A 114 -1.82 5.72 -20.55
C GLY A 114 -1.27 4.43 -21.18
N PRO A 115 -1.95 3.90 -22.25
CA PRO A 115 -1.67 2.59 -22.83
C PRO A 115 -0.24 2.38 -23.32
N ALA A 116 0.38 3.41 -23.90
CA ALA A 116 1.77 3.33 -24.39
C ALA A 116 2.78 3.04 -23.27
N TRP A 117 2.53 3.54 -22.06
CA TRP A 117 3.36 3.23 -20.91
C TRP A 117 3.16 1.78 -20.44
N LEU A 118 1.93 1.25 -20.49
CA LEU A 118 1.64 -0.15 -20.19
C LEU A 118 2.35 -1.09 -21.16
N GLU A 119 2.41 -0.76 -22.45
CA GLU A 119 3.18 -1.49 -23.46
C GLU A 119 4.67 -1.51 -23.12
N GLN A 120 5.23 -0.38 -22.66
CA GLN A 120 6.62 -0.34 -22.19
C GLN A 120 6.87 -1.23 -20.96
N LEU A 121 5.92 -1.30 -20.02
CA LEU A 121 6.03 -2.19 -18.86
C LEU A 121 6.05 -3.66 -19.30
N SER A 122 5.14 -4.05 -20.19
CA SER A 122 5.09 -5.40 -20.76
C SER A 122 6.38 -5.73 -21.51
N ALA A 123 6.88 -4.81 -22.37
CA ALA A 123 8.14 -5.00 -23.11
C ALA A 123 9.36 -5.13 -22.18
N ARG A 124 9.32 -4.57 -20.97
CA ARG A 124 10.35 -4.73 -19.94
C ARG A 124 10.18 -6.01 -19.10
N GLY A 125 9.26 -6.88 -19.46
CA GLY A 125 9.01 -8.15 -18.78
C GLY A 125 8.35 -8.00 -17.42
N ARG A 126 7.56 -6.92 -17.18
CA ARG A 126 6.75 -6.83 -15.98
C ARG A 126 5.65 -7.87 -16.01
N ALA A 127 5.51 -8.62 -14.92
CA ALA A 127 4.44 -9.61 -14.76
C ALA A 127 3.09 -8.92 -14.46
N GLY A 128 3.13 -7.81 -13.73
CA GLY A 128 1.91 -7.12 -13.34
C GLY A 128 2.15 -5.73 -12.77
N LEU A 129 1.05 -5.09 -12.43
CA LEU A 129 0.94 -3.71 -11.99
C LEU A 129 0.06 -3.62 -10.75
N ILE A 130 0.56 -2.99 -9.70
CA ILE A 130 -0.21 -2.55 -8.55
C ILE A 130 -0.27 -1.03 -8.59
N LEU A 131 -1.49 -0.49 -8.62
CA LEU A 131 -1.73 0.94 -8.50
C LEU A 131 -2.28 1.25 -7.11
N VAL A 132 -1.74 2.24 -6.44
CA VAL A 132 -2.17 2.64 -5.10
C VAL A 132 -2.77 4.03 -5.19
N THR A 133 -4.02 4.19 -4.70
CA THR A 133 -4.76 5.46 -4.71
C THR A 133 -4.79 6.17 -6.08
N SER A 134 -5.07 5.42 -7.12
CA SER A 134 -5.05 5.91 -8.51
C SER A 134 -6.42 5.76 -9.19
N GLU A 135 -6.66 6.60 -10.21
CA GLU A 135 -7.77 6.45 -11.13
C GLU A 135 -7.32 5.62 -12.35
N LEU A 136 -8.21 4.78 -12.86
CA LEU A 136 -8.03 4.04 -14.11
C LEU A 136 -9.20 4.29 -15.04
N THR A 137 -8.89 4.32 -16.34
CA THR A 137 -9.89 4.30 -17.42
C THR A 137 -10.16 2.87 -17.89
N ALA A 138 -11.33 2.65 -18.49
CA ALA A 138 -11.64 1.38 -19.13
C ALA A 138 -10.62 0.98 -20.21
N GLU A 139 -10.03 1.97 -20.90
CA GLU A 139 -8.98 1.74 -21.91
C GLU A 139 -7.70 1.18 -21.28
N GLU A 140 -7.26 1.72 -20.13
CA GLU A 140 -6.08 1.25 -19.40
C GLU A 140 -6.30 -0.16 -18.82
N ILE A 141 -7.49 -0.45 -18.29
CA ILE A 141 -7.87 -1.78 -17.83
C ILE A 141 -7.82 -2.79 -18.99
N THR A 142 -8.45 -2.44 -20.12
CA THR A 142 -8.45 -3.28 -21.33
C THR A 142 -7.04 -3.51 -21.85
N ALA A 143 -6.17 -2.48 -21.83
CA ALA A 143 -4.77 -2.60 -22.25
C ALA A 143 -3.99 -3.55 -21.35
N CYS A 144 -4.16 -3.52 -20.03
CA CYS A 144 -3.54 -4.47 -19.11
C CYS A 144 -3.94 -5.92 -19.42
N HIS A 145 -5.24 -6.18 -19.63
CA HIS A 145 -5.74 -7.51 -19.99
C HIS A 145 -5.14 -8.00 -21.32
N ARG A 146 -5.14 -7.16 -22.36
CA ARG A 146 -4.56 -7.48 -23.67
C ARG A 146 -3.07 -7.82 -23.59
N LEU A 147 -2.33 -7.13 -22.71
CA LEU A 147 -0.88 -7.30 -22.52
C LEU A 147 -0.54 -8.45 -21.55
N GLY A 148 -1.53 -9.12 -20.95
CA GLY A 148 -1.30 -10.17 -19.96
C GLY A 148 -0.67 -9.65 -18.66
N LEU A 149 -0.82 -8.35 -18.34
CA LEU A 149 -0.36 -7.77 -17.11
C LEU A 149 -1.39 -8.01 -16.00
N GLY A 150 -0.99 -8.67 -14.92
CA GLY A 150 -1.83 -8.77 -13.73
C GLY A 150 -2.05 -7.36 -13.14
N LEU A 151 -3.31 -6.91 -13.08
CA LEU A 151 -3.65 -5.57 -12.59
C LEU A 151 -4.43 -5.63 -11.29
N VAL A 152 -3.92 -4.97 -10.24
CA VAL A 152 -4.62 -4.78 -8.96
C VAL A 152 -4.55 -3.32 -8.54
N VAL A 153 -5.65 -2.78 -8.02
CA VAL A 153 -5.71 -1.42 -7.47
C VAL A 153 -5.95 -1.49 -5.97
N VAL A 154 -5.13 -0.78 -5.21
CA VAL A 154 -5.31 -0.60 -3.78
C VAL A 154 -5.99 0.75 -3.53
N ASP A 155 -7.13 0.73 -2.85
CA ASP A 155 -7.97 1.90 -2.56
C ASP A 155 -8.21 2.79 -3.80
N PRO A 156 -8.95 2.30 -4.82
CA PRO A 156 -9.22 3.02 -6.06
C PRO A 156 -9.93 4.36 -5.80
N LEU A 157 -9.59 5.37 -6.61
CA LEU A 157 -10.20 6.69 -6.48
C LEU A 157 -11.53 6.82 -7.24
N ASN A 158 -11.70 6.09 -8.34
CA ASN A 158 -12.93 6.08 -9.11
C ASN A 158 -13.77 4.81 -8.81
N PRO A 159 -15.08 4.84 -9.11
CA PRO A 159 -15.94 3.67 -8.98
C PRO A 159 -15.35 2.45 -9.70
N LEU A 160 -15.53 1.29 -9.10
CA LEU A 160 -14.98 0.03 -9.60
C LEU A 160 -15.74 -0.41 -10.86
N ASP A 161 -15.00 -0.82 -11.87
CA ASP A 161 -15.47 -1.65 -12.97
C ASP A 161 -15.50 -3.11 -12.50
N GLU A 162 -16.50 -3.89 -12.90
CA GLU A 162 -16.65 -5.30 -12.48
C GLU A 162 -15.43 -6.17 -12.85
N SER A 163 -14.71 -5.79 -13.90
CA SER A 163 -13.51 -6.48 -14.36
C SER A 163 -12.23 -6.08 -13.59
N LEU A 164 -12.29 -5.00 -12.78
CA LEU A 164 -11.14 -4.50 -12.05
C LEU A 164 -10.97 -5.23 -10.72
N VAL A 165 -9.79 -5.80 -10.51
CA VAL A 165 -9.45 -6.40 -9.22
C VAL A 165 -8.91 -5.33 -8.26
N SER A 166 -9.52 -5.24 -7.08
CA SER A 166 -9.14 -4.25 -6.07
C SER A 166 -8.97 -4.85 -4.67
N VAL A 167 -8.12 -4.20 -3.89
CA VAL A 167 -7.90 -4.47 -2.47
C VAL A 167 -8.13 -3.17 -1.71
N GLY A 168 -9.00 -3.22 -0.71
CA GLY A 168 -9.29 -2.08 0.15
C GLY A 168 -9.54 -2.51 1.58
N ALA A 169 -10.10 -1.60 2.37
CA ALA A 169 -10.55 -1.87 3.73
C ALA A 169 -12.04 -1.60 3.88
N THR A 170 -12.64 -2.08 4.97
CA THR A 170 -14.05 -1.83 5.29
C THR A 170 -14.25 -0.37 5.74
N ASN A 171 -14.07 0.57 4.80
CA ASN A 171 -14.09 2.03 5.06
C ASN A 171 -15.39 2.52 5.67
N TRP A 172 -16.54 2.02 5.18
CA TRP A 172 -17.85 2.37 5.74
C TRP A 172 -17.94 1.94 7.20
N ALA A 173 -17.60 0.69 7.52
CA ALA A 173 -17.64 0.19 8.89
C ALA A 173 -16.66 0.95 9.82
N GLY A 174 -15.49 1.32 9.30
CA GLY A 174 -14.53 2.18 10.03
C GLY A 174 -15.08 3.57 10.30
N GLY A 175 -15.80 4.16 9.33
CA GLY A 175 -16.50 5.44 9.49
C GLY A 175 -17.59 5.38 10.56
N VAL A 176 -18.37 4.28 10.59
CA VAL A 176 -19.36 4.01 11.65
C VAL A 176 -18.68 3.96 13.01
N GLN A 177 -17.65 3.10 13.17
CA GLN A 177 -16.94 2.92 14.46
C GLN A 177 -16.35 4.22 15.00
N ALA A 178 -15.72 5.04 14.15
CA ALA A 178 -15.15 6.32 14.55
C ALA A 178 -16.22 7.28 15.07
N THR A 179 -17.36 7.34 14.38
CA THR A 179 -18.43 8.27 14.70
C THR A 179 -19.22 7.81 15.92
N GLU A 180 -19.55 6.53 16.02
CA GLU A 180 -20.22 5.93 17.21
C GLU A 180 -19.38 6.14 18.47
N HIS A 181 -18.05 6.03 18.39
CA HIS A 181 -17.17 6.32 19.51
C HIS A 181 -17.35 7.77 20.00
N LEU A 182 -17.33 8.75 19.11
CA LEU A 182 -17.54 10.15 19.46
C LEU A 182 -18.94 10.40 20.03
N LEU A 183 -19.96 9.77 19.43
CA LEU A 183 -21.35 9.84 19.91
C LEU A 183 -21.51 9.22 21.32
N SER A 184 -20.83 8.12 21.61
CA SER A 184 -20.84 7.45 22.91
C SER A 184 -20.22 8.30 24.01
N LEU A 185 -19.25 9.17 23.67
CA LEU A 185 -18.67 10.15 24.56
C LEU A 185 -19.60 11.36 24.81
N GLY A 186 -20.69 11.48 24.06
CA GLY A 186 -21.67 12.57 24.19
C GLY A 186 -21.53 13.69 23.18
N HIS A 187 -20.61 13.59 22.21
CA HIS A 187 -20.55 14.56 21.11
C HIS A 187 -21.79 14.45 20.24
N ARG A 188 -22.33 15.59 19.82
CA ARG A 188 -23.48 15.65 18.90
C ARG A 188 -23.17 16.52 17.67
N ARG A 189 -22.24 17.45 17.81
CA ARG A 189 -21.76 18.30 16.74
C ARG A 189 -20.34 17.87 16.41
N ILE A 190 -20.21 17.02 15.38
CA ILE A 190 -18.96 16.34 14.99
C ILE A 190 -18.59 16.82 13.59
N GLY A 191 -17.42 17.43 13.43
CA GLY A 191 -16.87 17.78 12.10
C GLY A 191 -16.32 16.55 11.38
N TYR A 192 -16.48 16.50 10.06
CA TYR A 192 -15.85 15.52 9.18
C TYR A 192 -14.91 16.22 8.21
N ALA A 193 -13.62 15.89 8.26
CA ALA A 193 -12.60 16.44 7.37
C ALA A 193 -11.89 15.30 6.64
N SER A 194 -12.00 15.24 5.32
CA SER A 194 -11.49 14.10 4.55
C SER A 194 -10.82 14.51 3.25
N GLY A 195 -10.23 13.52 2.57
CA GLY A 195 -9.68 13.67 1.23
C GLY A 195 -10.75 13.98 0.19
N GLN A 196 -10.34 14.04 -1.07
CA GLN A 196 -11.22 14.43 -2.17
C GLN A 196 -12.53 13.62 -2.19
N ASP A 197 -13.65 14.30 -2.42
CA ASP A 197 -15.00 13.73 -2.42
C ASP A 197 -15.25 12.67 -3.51
N ARG A 198 -14.43 12.68 -4.57
CA ARG A 198 -14.44 11.64 -5.63
C ARG A 198 -13.78 10.33 -5.21
N SER A 199 -12.93 10.35 -4.16
CA SER A 199 -12.27 9.15 -3.64
C SER A 199 -13.29 8.17 -3.05
N VAL A 200 -13.29 6.92 -3.53
CA VAL A 200 -14.19 5.86 -3.01
C VAL A 200 -13.99 5.67 -1.51
N PRO A 201 -12.77 5.50 -0.96
CA PRO A 201 -12.57 5.40 0.48
C PRO A 201 -13.12 6.60 1.26
N ALA A 202 -12.92 7.84 0.77
CA ALA A 202 -13.43 9.04 1.44
C ALA A 202 -14.97 9.06 1.51
N ARG A 203 -15.65 8.67 0.41
CA ARG A 203 -17.12 8.59 0.36
C ARG A 203 -17.65 7.49 1.28
N GLU A 204 -17.03 6.32 1.29
CA GLU A 204 -17.45 5.23 2.16
C GLU A 204 -17.32 5.63 3.64
N ARG A 205 -16.22 6.27 4.04
CA ARG A 205 -16.04 6.80 5.41
C ARG A 205 -17.09 7.86 5.75
N LEU A 206 -17.43 8.76 4.80
CA LEU A 206 -18.51 9.74 4.98
C LEU A 206 -19.88 9.06 5.13
N HIS A 207 -20.17 8.02 4.36
CA HIS A 207 -21.43 7.30 4.49
C HIS A 207 -21.54 6.62 5.85
N GLY A 208 -20.44 6.02 6.35
CA GLY A 208 -20.39 5.49 7.71
C GLY A 208 -20.58 6.56 8.80
N TYR A 209 -19.97 7.75 8.62
CA TYR A 209 -20.17 8.88 9.51
C TYR A 209 -21.65 9.33 9.55
N ARG A 210 -22.31 9.45 8.39
CA ARG A 210 -23.73 9.84 8.31
C ARG A 210 -24.63 8.80 8.93
N GLU A 211 -24.43 7.53 8.60
CA GLU A 211 -25.17 6.39 9.16
C GLU A 211 -25.16 6.40 10.70
N ALA A 212 -24.00 6.55 11.29
CA ALA A 212 -23.87 6.58 12.74
C ALA A 212 -24.57 7.77 13.38
N LEU A 213 -24.51 8.97 12.76
CA LEU A 213 -25.25 10.14 13.23
C LEU A 213 -26.75 9.90 13.18
N GLU A 214 -27.27 9.44 12.02
CA GLU A 214 -28.70 9.18 11.80
C GLU A 214 -29.22 8.12 12.76
N SER A 215 -28.50 7.01 12.95
CA SER A 215 -28.84 5.96 13.91
C SER A 215 -28.90 6.46 15.36
N ALA A 216 -28.11 7.49 15.71
CA ALA A 216 -28.15 8.14 17.03
C ALA A 216 -29.17 9.29 17.12
N GLY A 217 -30.02 9.48 16.10
CA GLY A 217 -31.01 10.55 16.04
C GLY A 217 -30.40 11.95 15.89
N VAL A 218 -29.15 12.05 15.40
CA VAL A 218 -28.46 13.31 15.10
C VAL A 218 -28.55 13.58 13.61
N ARG A 219 -29.17 14.68 13.21
CA ARG A 219 -29.24 15.06 11.81
C ARG A 219 -27.85 15.44 11.27
N PRO A 220 -27.36 14.80 10.18
CA PRO A 220 -26.13 15.23 9.53
C PRO A 220 -26.21 16.68 9.04
N ASP A 221 -25.22 17.48 9.39
CA ASP A 221 -25.11 18.88 9.00
C ASP A 221 -24.07 19.05 7.89
N PRO A 222 -24.46 19.47 6.67
CA PRO A 222 -23.50 19.67 5.58
C PRO A 222 -22.42 20.71 5.89
N GLU A 223 -22.69 21.67 6.78
CA GLU A 223 -21.69 22.66 7.18
C GLU A 223 -20.54 22.06 8.00
N LEU A 224 -20.70 20.86 8.53
CA LEU A 224 -19.67 20.14 9.28
C LEU A 224 -18.79 19.22 8.39
N VAL A 225 -19.04 19.16 7.07
CA VAL A 225 -18.32 18.29 6.13
C VAL A 225 -17.37 19.11 5.26
N ARG A 226 -16.10 18.73 5.24
CA ARG A 226 -15.06 19.39 4.42
C ARG A 226 -14.25 18.34 3.65
N PHE A 227 -13.92 18.69 2.40
CA PHE A 227 -13.08 17.87 1.52
C PHE A 227 -11.96 18.69 0.91
N GLU A 228 -10.72 18.18 1.01
CA GLU A 228 -9.55 18.71 0.30
C GLU A 228 -8.61 17.55 -0.09
N ALA A 229 -7.29 17.71 0.05
CA ALA A 229 -6.32 16.66 -0.16
C ALA A 229 -6.09 15.83 1.13
N PHE A 230 -5.61 14.59 0.98
CA PHE A 230 -5.14 13.77 2.10
C PHE A 230 -3.77 14.24 2.61
N ALA A 231 -3.72 15.46 3.12
CA ALA A 231 -2.49 16.11 3.56
C ALA A 231 -2.67 16.91 4.85
N PRO A 232 -1.62 17.06 5.68
CA PRO A 232 -1.72 17.81 6.94
C PRO A 232 -2.14 19.27 6.76
N ASP A 233 -1.61 19.97 5.74
CA ASP A 233 -1.99 21.36 5.49
C ASP A 233 -3.45 21.52 5.09
N ALA A 234 -4.00 20.58 4.32
CA ALA A 234 -5.43 20.53 4.01
C ALA A 234 -6.26 20.28 5.28
N GLY A 235 -5.84 19.32 6.11
CA GLY A 235 -6.47 19.06 7.42
C GLY A 235 -6.51 20.30 8.30
N ARG A 236 -5.43 21.08 8.32
CA ARG A 236 -5.38 22.34 9.09
C ARG A 236 -6.40 23.36 8.55
N ARG A 237 -6.42 23.63 7.24
CA ARG A 237 -7.37 24.59 6.63
C ARG A 237 -8.83 24.18 6.86
N MET A 238 -9.15 22.90 6.61
CA MET A 238 -10.51 22.36 6.83
C MET A 238 -10.95 22.54 8.27
N THR A 239 -10.05 22.30 9.23
CA THR A 239 -10.35 22.45 10.66
C THR A 239 -10.51 23.89 11.06
N GLU A 240 -9.66 24.79 10.57
CA GLU A 240 -9.82 26.24 10.80
C GLU A 240 -11.20 26.73 10.34
N ALA A 241 -11.64 26.31 9.13
CA ALA A 241 -12.97 26.62 8.61
C ALA A 241 -14.11 26.03 9.47
N LEU A 242 -13.94 24.81 10.01
CA LEU A 242 -14.92 24.22 10.93
C LEU A 242 -14.98 24.97 12.28
N LEU A 243 -13.85 25.42 12.78
CA LEU A 243 -13.77 26.16 14.04
C LEU A 243 -14.26 27.62 13.92
N ASP A 244 -14.34 28.16 12.70
CA ASP A 244 -14.87 29.51 12.41
C ASP A 244 -16.40 29.54 12.23
N LEU A 245 -17.08 28.39 12.29
CA LEU A 245 -18.55 28.33 12.28
C LEU A 245 -19.12 29.01 13.53
N ALA A 246 -20.33 29.58 13.41
CA ALA A 246 -21.03 30.20 14.53
C ALA A 246 -21.19 29.21 15.72
N GLU A 247 -21.45 27.95 15.39
CA GLU A 247 -21.46 26.85 16.35
C GLU A 247 -20.39 25.81 15.93
N PRO A 248 -19.15 25.91 16.41
CA PRO A 248 -18.10 25.00 15.99
C PRO A 248 -18.31 23.58 16.54
N PRO A 249 -17.79 22.55 15.87
CA PRO A 249 -17.86 21.17 16.36
C PRO A 249 -17.04 20.99 17.65
N THR A 250 -17.45 20.04 18.48
CA THR A 250 -16.73 19.64 19.71
C THR A 250 -15.80 18.44 19.47
N ALA A 251 -15.91 17.81 18.31
CA ALA A 251 -15.04 16.74 17.87
C ALA A 251 -14.85 16.79 16.34
N VAL A 252 -13.75 16.26 15.84
CA VAL A 252 -13.48 16.11 14.41
C VAL A 252 -13.12 14.64 14.12
N PHE A 253 -13.84 14.03 13.18
CA PHE A 253 -13.43 12.81 12.53
C PHE A 253 -12.62 13.18 11.27
N ALA A 254 -11.33 12.95 11.33
CA ALA A 254 -10.41 13.14 10.22
C ALA A 254 -10.33 11.85 9.38
N GLY A 255 -10.61 11.95 8.09
CA GLY A 255 -10.66 10.80 7.18
C GLY A 255 -9.30 10.15 6.88
N SER A 256 -8.20 10.62 7.48
CA SER A 256 -6.90 9.96 7.55
C SER A 256 -6.07 10.52 8.69
N ASP A 257 -5.04 9.79 9.11
CA ASP A 257 -4.09 10.28 10.12
C ASP A 257 -3.31 11.52 9.63
N SER A 258 -3.00 11.58 8.33
CA SER A 258 -2.36 12.77 7.76
C SER A 258 -3.23 14.01 7.92
N ILE A 259 -4.54 13.90 7.69
CA ILE A 259 -5.49 14.98 7.95
C ILE A 259 -5.57 15.27 9.45
N ALA A 260 -5.62 14.24 10.32
CA ALA A 260 -5.66 14.39 11.76
C ALA A 260 -4.46 15.17 12.32
N MET A 261 -3.26 15.00 11.73
CA MET A 261 -2.10 15.84 12.07
C MET A 261 -2.39 17.33 11.83
N GLY A 262 -3.09 17.64 10.74
CA GLY A 262 -3.54 19.00 10.42
C GLY A 262 -4.59 19.51 11.43
N VAL A 263 -5.53 18.66 11.83
CA VAL A 263 -6.52 18.98 12.87
C VAL A 263 -5.82 19.35 14.19
N LEU A 264 -4.85 18.54 14.62
CA LEU A 264 -4.06 18.79 15.81
C LEU A 264 -3.26 20.10 15.71
N ALA A 265 -2.71 20.40 14.53
CA ALA A 265 -1.99 21.65 14.27
C ALA A 265 -2.94 22.87 14.35
N ALA A 266 -4.15 22.80 13.79
CA ALA A 266 -5.17 23.84 13.86
C ALA A 266 -5.62 24.07 15.31
N ALA A 267 -5.90 22.99 16.06
CA ALA A 267 -6.26 23.09 17.48
C ALA A 267 -5.19 23.80 18.28
N ARG A 268 -3.92 23.43 18.09
CA ARG A 268 -2.77 24.07 18.74
C ARG A 268 -2.69 25.57 18.38
N GLY A 269 -2.84 25.92 17.10
CA GLY A 269 -2.85 27.32 16.64
C GLY A 269 -3.95 28.15 17.29
N ARG A 270 -5.10 27.55 17.60
CA ARG A 270 -6.24 28.17 18.32
C ARG A 270 -6.14 28.01 19.83
N ARG A 271 -5.06 27.46 20.38
CA ARG A 271 -4.87 27.16 21.82
C ARG A 271 -5.96 26.27 22.40
N LEU A 272 -6.58 25.43 21.59
CA LEU A 272 -7.52 24.42 22.02
C LEU A 272 -6.75 23.18 22.51
N ARG A 273 -7.16 22.63 23.64
CA ARG A 273 -6.58 21.40 24.17
C ARG A 273 -7.27 20.20 23.52
N VAL A 274 -6.48 19.26 23.07
CA VAL A 274 -6.97 17.94 22.67
C VAL A 274 -6.63 16.98 23.81
N PRO A 275 -7.58 16.21 24.32
CA PRO A 275 -9.01 16.12 23.93
C PRO A 275 -9.90 17.14 24.65
N GLY A 276 -9.40 17.95 25.59
CA GLY A 276 -10.20 18.73 26.53
C GLY A 276 -11.16 19.75 25.93
N ASP A 277 -10.86 20.36 24.82
CA ASP A 277 -11.65 21.37 24.13
C ASP A 277 -12.11 20.87 22.75
N LEU A 278 -11.38 19.93 22.13
CA LEU A 278 -11.68 19.31 20.85
C LEU A 278 -11.24 17.85 20.86
N SER A 279 -12.14 16.91 20.65
CA SER A 279 -11.80 15.50 20.41
C SER A 279 -11.43 15.26 18.96
N VAL A 280 -10.45 14.38 18.71
CA VAL A 280 -9.96 14.06 17.35
C VAL A 280 -9.88 12.55 17.17
N VAL A 281 -10.48 12.05 16.10
CA VAL A 281 -10.32 10.66 15.62
C VAL A 281 -9.71 10.69 14.23
N GLY A 282 -8.68 9.87 14.00
CA GLY A 282 -8.04 9.66 12.71
C GLY A 282 -8.52 8.40 11.98
N PHE A 283 -7.84 8.06 10.90
CA PHE A 283 -8.03 6.83 10.13
C PHE A 283 -6.69 6.42 9.53
N ASP A 284 -6.37 5.14 9.44
CA ASP A 284 -5.21 4.42 8.89
C ASP A 284 -4.37 3.69 9.93
N ASP A 285 -4.18 4.26 11.14
CA ASP A 285 -3.26 3.79 12.20
C ASP A 285 -1.81 3.73 11.72
N THR A 286 -1.34 4.82 11.16
CA THR A 286 0.05 4.94 10.70
C THR A 286 1.02 5.18 11.88
N PHE A 287 2.33 4.97 11.64
CA PHE A 287 3.34 5.07 12.69
C PHE A 287 3.38 6.42 13.42
N GLY A 288 2.92 7.51 12.79
CA GLY A 288 2.89 8.84 13.40
C GLY A 288 1.89 9.00 14.55
N THR A 289 0.86 8.15 14.63
CA THR A 289 -0.26 8.28 15.58
C THR A 289 0.14 8.08 17.04
N LEU A 290 1.20 7.33 17.28
CA LEU A 290 1.74 7.10 18.62
C LEU A 290 2.66 8.24 19.11
N TRP A 291 3.13 9.09 18.19
CA TRP A 291 4.06 10.19 18.48
C TRP A 291 3.35 11.55 18.60
N THR A 292 2.02 11.56 18.41
CA THR A 292 1.23 12.76 18.72
C THR A 292 1.07 12.93 20.23
N ASP A 293 0.88 14.17 20.67
CA ASP A 293 0.53 14.49 22.03
C ASP A 293 -0.82 15.23 22.06
N PRO A 294 -1.86 14.54 22.55
CA PRO A 294 -1.92 13.13 23.01
C PRO A 294 -1.83 12.11 21.87
N PRO A 295 -1.54 10.80 22.16
CA PRO A 295 -1.59 9.74 21.16
C PRO A 295 -2.96 9.67 20.48
N LEU A 296 -2.97 9.57 19.15
CA LEU A 296 -4.18 9.70 18.33
C LEU A 296 -5.06 8.44 18.39
N THR A 297 -6.32 8.62 18.78
CA THR A 297 -7.40 7.65 18.54
C THR A 297 -7.65 7.58 17.05
N THR A 298 -7.61 6.38 16.46
CA THR A 298 -7.70 6.20 15.01
C THR A 298 -8.34 4.86 14.65
N VAL A 299 -8.87 4.77 13.44
CA VAL A 299 -9.32 3.49 12.86
C VAL A 299 -8.13 2.80 12.19
N HIS A 300 -7.77 1.64 12.69
CA HIS A 300 -6.73 0.81 12.10
C HIS A 300 -7.20 0.21 10.78
N GLN A 301 -6.43 0.45 9.71
CA GLN A 301 -6.46 -0.30 8.45
C GLN A 301 -5.28 -1.29 8.43
N PRO A 302 -5.47 -2.53 8.00
CA PRO A 302 -4.38 -3.49 7.87
C PRO A 302 -3.58 -3.23 6.57
N LEU A 303 -2.99 -2.05 6.44
CA LEU A 303 -2.33 -1.54 5.23
C LEU A 303 -1.22 -2.46 4.70
N ARG A 304 -0.45 -3.09 5.61
CA ARG A 304 0.58 -4.06 5.21
C ARG A 304 -0.04 -5.31 4.60
N ASP A 305 -1.15 -5.80 5.18
CA ASP A 305 -1.84 -6.97 4.64
C ASP A 305 -2.52 -6.64 3.32
N MET A 306 -3.05 -5.42 3.13
CA MET A 306 -3.54 -4.94 1.84
C MET A 306 -2.45 -5.02 0.77
N GLY A 307 -1.24 -4.54 1.06
CA GLY A 307 -0.09 -4.62 0.16
C GLY A 307 0.31 -6.07 -0.17
N ARG A 308 0.34 -6.95 0.84
CA ARG A 308 0.65 -8.38 0.68
C ARG A 308 -0.40 -9.10 -0.19
N VAL A 309 -1.69 -8.85 0.07
CA VAL A 309 -2.80 -9.39 -0.71
C VAL A 309 -2.73 -8.89 -2.15
N ALA A 310 -2.51 -7.59 -2.36
CA ALA A 310 -2.40 -7.00 -3.70
C ALA A 310 -1.29 -7.66 -4.52
N LEU A 311 -0.10 -7.87 -3.95
CA LEU A 311 0.99 -8.52 -4.65
C LEU A 311 0.66 -9.98 -5.01
N ARG A 312 0.13 -10.76 -4.05
CA ARG A 312 -0.26 -12.16 -4.30
C ARG A 312 -1.26 -12.25 -5.44
N THR A 313 -2.30 -11.42 -5.39
CA THR A 313 -3.35 -11.39 -6.41
C THR A 313 -2.80 -10.94 -7.78
N THR A 314 -1.90 -9.96 -7.80
CA THR A 314 -1.23 -9.52 -9.05
C THR A 314 -0.47 -10.67 -9.71
N LEU A 315 0.27 -11.46 -8.92
CA LEU A 315 1.02 -12.61 -9.44
C LEU A 315 0.11 -13.76 -9.88
N GLN A 316 -1.05 -13.97 -9.22
CA GLN A 316 -2.07 -14.92 -9.65
C GLN A 316 -2.63 -14.53 -11.02
N LEU A 317 -3.06 -13.28 -11.18
CA LEU A 317 -3.55 -12.76 -12.47
C LEU A 317 -2.52 -12.86 -13.58
N ALA A 318 -1.24 -12.57 -13.29
CA ALA A 318 -0.14 -12.68 -14.25
C ALA A 318 0.08 -14.12 -14.74
N ARG A 319 -0.30 -15.13 -13.97
CA ARG A 319 -0.30 -16.54 -14.35
C ARG A 319 -1.57 -17.00 -15.06
N GLY A 320 -2.53 -16.08 -15.29
CA GLY A 320 -3.84 -16.39 -15.86
C GLY A 320 -4.78 -17.11 -14.87
N GLU A 321 -4.49 -17.09 -13.59
CA GLU A 321 -5.34 -17.64 -12.53
C GLU A 321 -6.47 -16.65 -12.20
N THR A 322 -7.69 -17.14 -12.03
CA THR A 322 -8.82 -16.28 -11.59
C THR A 322 -8.77 -16.13 -10.07
N PRO A 323 -8.83 -14.91 -9.54
CA PRO A 323 -8.89 -14.70 -8.09
C PRO A 323 -10.27 -15.10 -7.54
N ASP A 324 -10.32 -15.53 -6.28
CA ASP A 324 -11.56 -15.91 -5.59
C ASP A 324 -12.57 -14.75 -5.47
N SER A 325 -12.08 -13.52 -5.48
CA SER A 325 -12.90 -12.30 -5.46
C SER A 325 -12.21 -11.19 -6.24
N HIS A 326 -12.98 -10.40 -6.98
CA HIS A 326 -12.48 -9.20 -7.64
C HIS A 326 -12.33 -8.02 -6.67
N HIS A 327 -13.13 -7.96 -5.60
CA HIS A 327 -13.08 -6.88 -4.63
C HIS A 327 -12.86 -7.45 -3.23
N VAL A 328 -11.64 -7.31 -2.71
CA VAL A 328 -11.26 -7.75 -1.37
C VAL A 328 -11.25 -6.55 -0.43
N GLN A 329 -12.01 -6.64 0.65
CA GLN A 329 -12.00 -5.64 1.72
C GLN A 329 -11.51 -6.28 3.02
N LEU A 330 -10.46 -5.72 3.61
CA LEU A 330 -9.90 -6.15 4.89
C LEU A 330 -10.58 -5.38 6.03
N ALA A 331 -10.82 -6.07 7.15
CA ALA A 331 -11.55 -5.50 8.27
C ALA A 331 -10.78 -4.36 8.97
N THR A 332 -11.47 -3.27 9.24
CA THR A 332 -11.00 -2.15 10.06
C THR A 332 -11.42 -2.32 11.52
N ARG A 333 -10.73 -1.63 12.43
CA ARG A 333 -11.08 -1.58 13.85
C ARG A 333 -10.66 -0.26 14.48
N LEU A 334 -11.49 0.27 15.36
CA LEU A 334 -11.14 1.47 16.13
C LEU A 334 -10.09 1.15 17.21
N LEU A 335 -9.09 2.01 17.34
CA LEU A 335 -8.09 1.99 18.40
C LEU A 335 -8.22 3.28 19.22
N VAL A 336 -8.80 3.15 20.40
CA VAL A 336 -8.99 4.28 21.32
C VAL A 336 -7.68 4.57 22.06
N ARG A 337 -7.25 5.84 22.02
CA ARG A 337 -6.04 6.35 22.68
C ARG A 337 -6.35 7.62 23.48
N GLY A 338 -5.52 8.65 23.41
CA GLY A 338 -5.61 9.83 24.25
C GLY A 338 -6.31 11.05 23.63
N SER A 339 -6.67 11.04 22.35
CA SER A 339 -7.15 12.24 21.64
C SER A 339 -8.67 12.46 21.69
N THR A 340 -9.40 11.67 22.48
CA THR A 340 -10.85 11.77 22.63
C THR A 340 -11.27 11.78 24.09
N ALA A 341 -12.26 12.60 24.46
CA ALA A 341 -12.88 12.68 25.78
C ALA A 341 -14.32 13.22 25.66
N PRO A 342 -15.16 13.10 26.67
CA PRO A 342 -16.48 13.75 26.67
C PRO A 342 -16.40 15.25 26.41
N PRO A 343 -17.35 15.83 25.64
CA PRO A 343 -17.38 17.26 25.40
C PRO A 343 -17.54 18.05 26.72
N ARG A 344 -16.89 19.21 26.81
CA ARG A 344 -17.11 20.12 27.95
C ARG A 344 -18.58 20.49 27.99
N ARG A 345 -19.18 20.37 29.18
CA ARG A 345 -20.48 20.99 29.44
C ARG A 345 -20.29 22.51 29.34
N ARG A 346 -20.93 23.13 28.36
CA ARG A 346 -21.07 24.59 28.30
C ARG A 346 -22.11 25.06 29.28
#